data_1b0a660520e17a1cd10759004de51fd8
#
_entry.id   1b0a660520e17a1cd10759004de51fd8
#
_cell.length_a   1.000
_cell.length_b   1.000
_cell.length_c   1.000
_cell.angle_alpha   90.00
_cell.angle_beta   90.00
_cell.angle_gamma   90.00
#
_symmetry.space_group_name_H-M   'P 1'
#
loop_
_entity.id
_entity.type
_entity.pdbx_description
1 polymer ?
#
loop_
_entity_poly.entity_id
_entity_poly.type
_entity_poly.pdbx_seq_one_letter_code
_entity_poly.pdbx_strand_id
1 'polypeptide(L)'
;MITPQQIDQISFSQTRHGYDMEQVDKILEPLTEDYVTLYKENALLKSKMRVLVGKLEEYRKNEAAARDAVESAKRSAEKVMQDAQ
;
A
#
# COMPACT_ATOMS: atom_id res chain seq x y z
N MET A 1 -10.18 12.33 13.35
CA MET A 1 -10.86 11.74 12.17
C MET A 1 -12.20 11.16 12.58
N ILE A 2 -13.22 11.32 11.75
CA ILE A 2 -14.57 10.79 12.01
C ILE A 2 -14.56 9.27 11.79
N THR A 3 -15.03 8.52 12.79
CA THR A 3 -15.11 7.06 12.69
C THR A 3 -16.41 6.61 12.02
N PRO A 4 -16.48 5.40 11.44
CA PRO A 4 -17.72 4.86 10.90
C PRO A 4 -18.85 4.80 11.92
N GLN A 5 -18.54 4.48 13.18
CA GLN A 5 -19.54 4.47 14.26
C GLN A 5 -20.13 5.85 14.50
N GLN A 6 -19.30 6.90 14.43
CA GLN A 6 -19.79 8.27 14.56
C GLN A 6 -20.69 8.66 13.39
N ILE A 7 -20.40 8.20 12.18
CA ILE A 7 -21.26 8.43 11.01
C ILE A 7 -22.63 7.78 11.20
N ASP A 8 -22.67 6.56 11.72
CA ASP A 8 -23.93 5.84 11.96
C ASP A 8 -24.80 6.52 13.02
N GLN A 9 -24.20 7.31 13.90
CA GLN A 9 -24.90 8.00 14.99
C GLN A 9 -25.32 9.42 14.61
N ILE A 10 -24.98 9.89 13.41
CA ILE A 10 -25.32 11.24 12.97
C ILE A 10 -26.83 11.35 12.71
N SER A 11 -27.44 12.39 13.28
CA SER A 11 -28.81 12.77 12.98
C SER A 11 -28.90 14.29 12.95
N PHE A 12 -29.86 14.80 12.19
CA PHE A 12 -30.07 16.23 12.04
C PHE A 12 -31.48 16.63 12.46
N SER A 13 -31.58 17.80 13.09
CA SER A 13 -32.88 18.38 13.42
C SER A 13 -33.59 18.81 12.17
N GLN A 14 -34.89 18.52 12.09
CA GLN A 14 -35.72 18.99 11.01
C GLN A 14 -36.18 20.43 11.28
N THR A 15 -36.22 21.24 10.23
CA THR A 15 -36.75 22.59 10.25
C THR A 15 -37.92 22.70 9.27
N ARG A 16 -38.53 23.89 9.16
CA ARG A 16 -39.65 24.12 8.20
C ARG A 16 -39.23 23.86 6.75
N HIS A 17 -37.98 24.05 6.42
CA HIS A 17 -37.45 23.95 5.06
C HIS A 17 -36.52 22.78 4.87
N GLY A 18 -36.53 21.80 5.79
CA GLY A 18 -35.67 20.62 5.76
C GLY A 18 -34.80 20.53 7.01
N TYR A 19 -33.59 20.00 6.86
CA TYR A 19 -32.64 19.89 7.97
C TYR A 19 -31.96 21.24 8.24
N ASP A 20 -31.45 21.39 9.47
CA ASP A 20 -30.68 22.58 9.86
C ASP A 20 -29.36 22.61 9.07
N MET A 21 -29.19 23.68 8.27
CA MET A 21 -28.01 23.80 7.39
C MET A 21 -26.71 23.90 8.16
N GLU A 22 -26.68 24.59 9.30
CA GLU A 22 -25.48 24.69 10.13
C GLU A 22 -25.05 23.34 10.70
N GLN A 23 -26.02 22.53 11.14
CA GLN A 23 -25.74 21.18 11.64
C GLN A 23 -25.18 20.29 10.53
N VAL A 24 -25.74 20.39 9.34
CA VAL A 24 -25.27 19.62 8.18
C VAL A 24 -23.86 20.04 7.80
N ASP A 25 -23.59 21.35 7.73
CA ASP A 25 -22.27 21.88 7.38
C ASP A 25 -21.20 21.49 8.42
N LYS A 26 -21.53 21.49 9.70
CA LYS A 26 -20.61 21.08 10.77
C LYS A 26 -20.17 19.63 10.64
N ILE A 27 -20.96 18.80 10.02
CA ILE A 27 -20.62 17.39 9.76
C ILE A 27 -19.94 17.23 8.39
N LEU A 28 -20.42 17.93 7.38
CA LEU A 28 -19.89 17.79 6.02
C LEU A 28 -18.49 18.35 5.85
N GLU A 29 -18.16 19.47 6.50
CA GLU A 29 -16.82 20.04 6.40
C GLU A 29 -15.73 19.11 6.92
N PRO A 30 -15.76 18.63 8.19
CA PRO A 30 -14.75 17.70 8.65
C PRO A 30 -14.79 16.36 7.93
N LEU A 31 -15.96 15.91 7.51
CA LEU A 31 -16.09 14.68 6.73
C LEU A 31 -15.39 14.81 5.38
N THR A 32 -15.56 15.94 4.71
CA THR A 32 -14.90 16.24 3.44
C THR A 32 -13.37 16.28 3.62
N GLU A 33 -12.90 16.95 4.66
CA GLU A 33 -11.47 17.00 4.99
C GLU A 33 -10.90 15.62 5.24
N ASP A 34 -11.60 14.80 6.00
CA ASP A 34 -11.19 13.43 6.29
C ASP A 34 -11.17 12.57 5.03
N TYR A 35 -12.15 12.74 4.17
CA TYR A 35 -12.19 12.03 2.89
C TYR A 35 -10.99 12.38 2.02
N VAL A 36 -10.67 13.67 1.91
CA VAL A 36 -9.51 14.13 1.14
C VAL A 36 -8.21 13.56 1.72
N THR A 37 -8.07 13.60 3.05
CA THR A 37 -6.90 13.04 3.74
C THR A 37 -6.76 11.55 3.48
N LEU A 38 -7.83 10.79 3.61
CA LEU A 38 -7.82 9.34 3.37
C LEU A 38 -7.53 9.02 1.91
N TYR A 39 -8.04 9.80 0.98
CA TYR A 39 -7.77 9.65 -0.44
C TYR A 39 -6.27 9.81 -0.74
N LYS A 40 -5.66 10.85 -0.16
CA LYS A 40 -4.22 11.12 -0.32
C LYS A 40 -3.37 10.04 0.32
N GLU A 41 -3.72 9.63 1.54
CA GLU A 41 -3.01 8.55 2.25
C GLU A 41 -3.11 7.22 1.49
N ASN A 42 -4.29 6.94 0.93
CA ASN A 42 -4.51 5.73 0.14
C ASN A 42 -3.62 5.72 -1.11
N ALA A 43 -3.56 6.86 -1.83
CA ALA A 43 -2.70 7.00 -3.00
C ALA A 43 -1.22 6.81 -2.64
N LEU A 44 -0.78 7.39 -1.50
CA LEU A 44 0.58 7.26 -1.01
C LEU A 44 0.91 5.80 -0.65
N LEU A 45 0.01 5.13 0.07
CA LEU A 45 0.18 3.72 0.42
C LEU A 45 0.28 2.83 -0.82
N LYS A 46 -0.55 3.07 -1.83
CA LYS A 46 -0.48 2.33 -3.10
C LYS A 46 0.86 2.54 -3.80
N SER A 47 1.38 3.76 -3.80
CA SER A 47 2.71 4.04 -4.35
C SER A 47 3.80 3.30 -3.61
N LYS A 48 3.75 3.30 -2.27
CA LYS A 48 4.70 2.55 -1.43
C LYS A 48 4.64 1.05 -1.70
N MET A 49 3.44 0.51 -1.86
CA MET A 49 3.26 -0.90 -2.20
C MET A 49 3.90 -1.25 -3.54
N ARG A 50 3.74 -0.42 -4.55
CA ARG A 50 4.37 -0.63 -5.87
C ARG A 50 5.89 -0.64 -5.76
N VAL A 51 6.45 0.27 -4.99
CA VAL A 51 7.90 0.33 -4.75
C VAL A 51 8.38 -0.92 -4.04
N LEU A 52 7.67 -1.38 -3.01
CA LEU A 52 8.01 -2.59 -2.27
C LEU A 52 7.93 -3.84 -3.14
N VAL A 53 6.89 -3.95 -3.97
CA VAL A 53 6.75 -5.07 -4.91
C VAL A 53 7.91 -5.07 -5.92
N GLY A 54 8.27 -3.90 -6.44
CA GLY A 54 9.41 -3.76 -7.34
C GLY A 54 10.72 -4.19 -6.70
N LYS A 55 10.96 -3.79 -5.46
CA LYS A 55 12.15 -4.20 -4.69
C LYS A 55 12.16 -5.70 -4.43
N LEU A 56 11.02 -6.28 -4.14
CA LEU A 56 10.91 -7.71 -3.90
C LEU A 56 11.21 -8.50 -5.19
N GLU A 57 10.70 -8.07 -6.33
CA GLU A 57 11.00 -8.68 -7.62
C GLU A 57 12.48 -8.59 -7.96
N GLU A 58 13.09 -7.43 -7.73
CA GLU A 58 14.53 -7.22 -7.92
C GLU A 58 15.34 -8.15 -7.02
N TYR A 59 14.96 -8.26 -5.76
CA TYR A 59 15.60 -9.16 -4.80
C TYR A 59 15.52 -10.62 -5.27
N ARG A 60 14.37 -11.05 -5.75
CA ARG A 60 14.18 -12.42 -6.28
C ARG A 60 15.05 -12.70 -7.50
N LYS A 61 15.17 -11.71 -8.40
CA LYS A 61 16.05 -11.82 -9.56
C LYS A 61 17.51 -11.96 -9.15
N ASN A 62 17.94 -11.15 -8.18
CA ASN A 62 19.31 -11.19 -7.68
C ASN A 62 19.60 -12.51 -6.97
N GLU A 63 18.65 -13.06 -6.22
CA GLU A 63 18.77 -14.34 -5.57
C GLU A 63 18.91 -15.48 -6.59
N ALA A 64 18.07 -15.48 -7.63
CA ALA A 64 18.14 -16.46 -8.70
C ALA A 64 19.48 -16.36 -9.45
N ALA A 65 19.93 -15.17 -9.77
CA ALA A 65 21.23 -14.95 -10.41
C ALA A 65 22.39 -15.45 -9.54
N ALA A 66 22.32 -15.21 -8.22
CA ALA A 66 23.33 -15.71 -7.29
C ALA A 66 23.36 -17.24 -7.23
N ARG A 67 22.20 -17.88 -7.24
CA ARG A 67 22.11 -19.36 -7.29
C ARG A 67 22.70 -19.92 -8.57
N ASP A 68 22.38 -19.32 -9.72
CA ASP A 68 22.90 -19.73 -11.01
C ASP A 68 24.43 -19.57 -11.07
N ALA A 69 24.96 -18.50 -10.50
CA ALA A 69 26.41 -18.27 -10.41
C ALA A 69 27.10 -19.33 -9.57
N VAL A 70 26.51 -19.70 -8.44
CA VAL A 70 27.04 -20.76 -7.56
C VAL A 70 27.01 -22.12 -8.29
N GLU A 71 25.93 -22.45 -8.97
CA GLU A 71 25.84 -23.70 -9.72
C GLU A 71 26.85 -23.76 -10.86
N SER A 72 27.03 -22.66 -11.60
CA SER A 72 28.05 -22.57 -12.65
C SER A 72 29.46 -22.75 -12.10
N ALA A 73 29.75 -22.16 -10.95
CA ALA A 73 31.04 -22.31 -10.27
C ALA A 73 31.28 -23.77 -9.85
N LYS A 74 30.27 -24.43 -9.31
CA LYS A 74 30.34 -25.86 -8.95
C LYS A 74 30.63 -26.75 -10.15
N ARG A 75 29.92 -26.52 -11.28
CA ARG A 75 30.15 -27.28 -12.51
C ARG A 75 31.56 -27.09 -13.06
N SER A 76 32.05 -25.84 -13.01
CA SER A 76 33.42 -25.50 -13.42
C SER A 76 34.46 -26.19 -12.54
N ALA A 77 34.24 -26.17 -11.22
CA ALA A 77 35.13 -26.86 -10.27
C ALA A 77 35.14 -28.38 -10.49
N GLU A 78 33.99 -29.00 -10.70
CA GLU A 78 33.88 -30.43 -10.97
C GLU A 78 34.60 -30.79 -12.26
N LYS A 79 34.45 -30.00 -13.32
CA LYS A 79 35.14 -30.21 -14.59
C LYS A 79 36.66 -30.12 -14.44
N VAL A 80 37.14 -29.14 -13.70
CA VAL A 80 38.59 -29.01 -13.42
C VAL A 80 39.10 -30.24 -12.67
N MET A 81 38.36 -30.72 -11.68
CA MET A 81 38.72 -31.93 -10.95
C MET A 81 38.78 -33.15 -11.83
N GLN A 82 37.83 -33.32 -12.74
CA GLN A 82 37.79 -34.42 -13.70
C GLN A 82 38.96 -34.37 -14.69
N ASP A 83 39.27 -33.17 -15.20
CA ASP A 83 40.36 -32.96 -16.14
C ASP A 83 41.74 -33.20 -15.51
N ALA A 84 41.84 -32.97 -14.16
CA ALA A 84 43.06 -33.20 -13.44
C ALA A 84 43.36 -34.68 -13.14
N GLN A 85 42.37 -35.51 -13.25
CA GLN A 85 42.51 -36.98 -13.11
C GLN A 85 42.95 -37.64 -14.40
#